data_fbf06686d582c727c375c233352f23bf
#
_entry.id   fbf06686d582c727c375c233352f23bf
#
_cell.length_a   1.000
_cell.length_b   1.000
_cell.length_c   1.000
_cell.angle_alpha   90.00
_cell.angle_beta   90.00
_cell.angle_gamma   90.00
#
_symmetry.space_group_name_H-M   'P 1'
#
loop_
_entity.id
_entity.type
_entity.pdbx_description
1 polymer ?
#
loop_
_entity_poly.entity_id
_entity_poly.type
_entity_poly.pdbx_seq_one_letter_code
_entity_poly.pdbx_strand_id
1 'polypeptide(L)'
;MDLIDNLITYLTNPNPTADEAQAAFEPLTNGDYSDIHIAALLATLKARGETAADITGAARAFLKAARPFPITGAGVLDTAGTGGDGANTINISTGASLIVAAGGCRVVKCGNRSVSSRSGSADVLEALNIPLDLNPERAVHQVEASNFTFLFAPAYHPAVAHVMPVRRALRMPTIFNTLGPILSPARPALQIMGIANPELGQIIAEVFLELGRERALVVHGSGVDEIAVHGPTTIWELRNSTITNYTITPEELGLSRHPLAELAGGDGPENAAILREIFAGRGTPAQRDALAASAGAMFYLHDRTPTMREGAQLALQLLDDGTVATWLRTHEEANYA
;
A
#
# COMPACT_ATOMS: atom_id res chain seq x y z
N MET A 1 4.85 36.63 -2.85
CA MET A 1 6.08 35.97 -3.30
C MET A 1 5.76 35.25 -4.59
N ASP A 2 6.64 35.36 -5.59
CA ASP A 2 6.43 34.65 -6.87
C ASP A 2 6.45 33.13 -6.63
N LEU A 3 5.80 32.36 -7.52
CA LEU A 3 5.74 30.90 -7.49
C LEU A 3 7.13 30.25 -7.38
N ILE A 4 8.09 30.79 -8.14
CA ILE A 4 9.47 30.29 -8.17
C ILE A 4 10.25 30.69 -6.93
N ASP A 5 10.03 31.88 -6.41
CA ASP A 5 10.64 32.31 -5.14
C ASP A 5 10.21 31.39 -3.98
N ASN A 6 8.93 30.98 -3.95
CA ASN A 6 8.43 30.03 -2.96
C ASN A 6 9.11 28.66 -3.10
N LEU A 7 9.25 28.15 -4.32
CA LEU A 7 9.95 26.90 -4.59
C LEU A 7 11.42 26.98 -4.13
N ILE A 8 12.15 28.04 -4.49
CA ILE A 8 13.55 28.24 -4.09
C ILE A 8 13.67 28.31 -2.57
N THR A 9 12.79 29.06 -1.91
CA THR A 9 12.77 29.19 -0.44
C THR A 9 12.59 27.83 0.22
N TYR A 10 11.64 27.01 -0.25
CA TYR A 10 11.43 25.66 0.25
C TYR A 10 12.64 24.75 0.01
N LEU A 11 13.22 24.76 -1.19
CA LEU A 11 14.34 23.90 -1.55
C LEU A 11 15.63 24.24 -0.77
N THR A 12 15.81 25.48 -0.40
CA THR A 12 16.97 25.94 0.37
C THR A 12 16.78 25.87 1.89
N ASN A 13 15.54 25.62 2.37
CA ASN A 13 15.27 25.41 3.78
C ASN A 13 15.73 23.99 4.20
N PRO A 14 16.71 23.86 5.14
CA PRO A 14 17.17 22.54 5.57
C PRO A 14 16.14 21.78 6.45
N ASN A 15 15.19 22.49 7.05
CA ASN A 15 14.18 21.93 7.96
C ASN A 15 12.77 22.48 7.62
N PRO A 16 12.21 22.13 6.45
CA PRO A 16 10.89 22.61 6.06
C PRO A 16 9.81 21.97 6.91
N THR A 17 8.74 22.72 7.13
CA THR A 17 7.50 22.19 7.70
C THR A 17 6.65 21.47 6.64
N ALA A 18 5.70 20.65 7.09
CA ALA A 18 4.77 19.99 6.18
C ALA A 18 3.89 20.99 5.39
N ASP A 19 3.58 22.14 5.98
CA ASP A 19 2.80 23.19 5.31
C ASP A 19 3.62 23.90 4.22
N GLU A 20 4.91 24.17 4.46
CA GLU A 20 5.82 24.69 3.43
C GLU A 20 6.00 23.68 2.29
N ALA A 21 6.17 22.40 2.62
CA ALA A 21 6.23 21.35 1.63
C ALA A 21 4.92 21.24 0.83
N GLN A 22 3.76 21.27 1.48
CA GLN A 22 2.48 21.27 0.80
C GLN A 22 2.36 22.44 -0.18
N ALA A 23 2.69 23.66 0.26
CA ALA A 23 2.65 24.85 -0.58
C ALA A 23 3.61 24.76 -1.80
N ALA A 24 4.75 24.08 -1.66
CA ALA A 24 5.67 23.82 -2.76
C ALA A 24 5.18 22.74 -3.74
N PHE A 25 4.37 21.77 -3.28
CA PHE A 25 3.82 20.70 -4.14
C PHE A 25 2.46 21.06 -4.79
N GLU A 26 1.68 21.98 -4.24
CA GLU A 26 0.39 22.38 -4.81
C GLU A 26 0.50 22.90 -6.26
N PRO A 27 1.46 23.74 -6.64
CA PRO A 27 1.63 24.17 -8.03
C PRO A 27 1.95 22.99 -8.98
N LEU A 28 2.65 21.97 -8.49
CA LEU A 28 2.91 20.76 -9.26
C LEU A 28 1.62 20.02 -9.58
N THR A 29 0.70 19.92 -8.62
CA THR A 29 -0.59 19.25 -8.83
C THR A 29 -1.51 20.00 -9.79
N ASN A 30 -1.35 21.31 -9.90
CA ASN A 30 -2.09 22.17 -10.83
C ASN A 30 -1.50 22.18 -12.26
N GLY A 31 -0.23 21.70 -12.42
CA GLY A 31 0.50 21.79 -13.69
C GLY A 31 1.13 23.16 -13.94
N ASP A 32 1.33 23.98 -12.89
CA ASP A 32 1.92 25.33 -12.98
C ASP A 32 3.46 25.29 -13.10
N TYR A 33 4.09 24.16 -12.78
CA TYR A 33 5.54 24.00 -12.92
C TYR A 33 5.95 23.48 -14.29
N SER A 34 7.02 24.05 -14.85
CA SER A 34 7.70 23.46 -15.99
C SER A 34 8.47 22.19 -15.58
N ASP A 35 8.84 21.35 -16.55
CA ASP A 35 9.67 20.17 -16.35
C ASP A 35 10.98 20.48 -15.61
N ILE A 36 11.55 21.69 -15.83
CA ILE A 36 12.79 22.13 -15.15
C ILE A 36 12.54 22.34 -13.65
N HIS A 37 11.41 22.97 -13.27
CA HIS A 37 11.05 23.18 -11.88
C HIS A 37 10.77 21.85 -11.17
N ILE A 38 10.06 20.93 -11.86
CA ILE A 38 9.78 19.58 -11.34
C ILE A 38 11.09 18.81 -11.15
N ALA A 39 12.00 18.86 -12.12
CA ALA A 39 13.30 18.20 -12.01
C ALA A 39 14.14 18.75 -10.86
N ALA A 40 14.18 20.08 -10.69
CA ALA A 40 14.86 20.72 -9.58
C ALA A 40 14.29 20.28 -8.22
N LEU A 41 12.95 20.28 -8.08
CA LEU A 41 12.26 19.81 -6.87
C LEU A 41 12.64 18.37 -6.54
N LEU A 42 12.46 17.45 -7.48
CA LEU A 42 12.70 16.03 -7.23
C LEU A 42 14.18 15.70 -6.97
N ALA A 43 15.10 16.33 -7.73
CA ALA A 43 16.52 16.09 -7.57
C ALA A 43 17.06 16.67 -6.25
N THR A 44 16.60 17.86 -5.85
CA THR A 44 17.03 18.48 -4.60
C THR A 44 16.54 17.69 -3.39
N LEU A 45 15.28 17.25 -3.38
CA LEU A 45 14.74 16.39 -2.31
C LEU A 45 15.53 15.09 -2.20
N LYS A 46 15.82 14.45 -3.35
CA LYS A 46 16.61 13.23 -3.35
C LYS A 46 18.02 13.42 -2.85
N ALA A 47 18.67 14.53 -3.19
CA ALA A 47 20.03 14.84 -2.75
C ALA A 47 20.12 15.21 -1.26
N ARG A 48 19.10 15.91 -0.74
CA ARG A 48 19.00 16.31 0.69
C ARG A 48 18.60 15.13 1.58
N GLY A 49 17.85 14.15 1.04
CA GLY A 49 17.10 13.16 1.78
C GLY A 49 15.69 13.68 2.11
N GLU A 50 14.69 12.89 1.77
CA GLU A 50 13.28 13.22 2.03
C GLU A 50 12.97 13.08 3.53
N THR A 51 12.39 14.10 4.15
CA THR A 51 11.94 14.11 5.55
C THR A 51 10.46 13.71 5.67
N ALA A 52 10.00 13.41 6.89
CA ALA A 52 8.57 13.19 7.15
C ALA A 52 7.72 14.41 6.75
N ALA A 53 8.23 15.63 6.97
CA ALA A 53 7.57 16.87 6.57
C ALA A 53 7.41 16.99 5.04
N ASP A 54 8.45 16.65 4.28
CA ASP A 54 8.41 16.67 2.81
C ASP A 54 7.35 15.70 2.28
N ILE A 55 7.36 14.46 2.79
CA ILE A 55 6.43 13.40 2.36
C ILE A 55 5.01 13.75 2.77
N THR A 56 4.79 14.25 3.99
CA THR A 56 3.47 14.68 4.48
C THR A 56 2.90 15.82 3.64
N GLY A 57 3.69 16.85 3.38
CA GLY A 57 3.26 18.00 2.57
C GLY A 57 2.93 17.61 1.14
N ALA A 58 3.78 16.80 0.50
CA ALA A 58 3.52 16.25 -0.82
C ALA A 58 2.24 15.41 -0.83
N ALA A 59 2.06 14.51 0.15
CA ALA A 59 0.86 13.69 0.27
C ALA A 59 -0.41 14.54 0.43
N ARG A 60 -0.38 15.57 1.29
CA ARG A 60 -1.51 16.51 1.47
C ARG A 60 -1.88 17.21 0.17
N ALA A 61 -0.89 17.70 -0.61
CA ALA A 61 -1.12 18.35 -1.90
C ALA A 61 -1.78 17.39 -2.90
N PHE A 62 -1.23 16.18 -3.08
CA PHE A 62 -1.78 15.21 -4.02
C PHE A 62 -3.14 14.65 -3.59
N LEU A 63 -3.38 14.42 -2.29
CA LEU A 63 -4.68 13.99 -1.77
C LEU A 63 -5.75 15.10 -1.89
N LYS A 64 -5.36 16.38 -1.82
CA LYS A 64 -6.26 17.52 -2.07
C LYS A 64 -6.68 17.58 -3.55
N ALA A 65 -5.76 17.29 -4.47
CA ALA A 65 -5.98 17.27 -5.91
C ALA A 65 -6.59 15.93 -6.42
N ALA A 66 -6.68 14.92 -5.58
CA ALA A 66 -7.23 13.62 -5.96
C ALA A 66 -8.73 13.68 -6.22
N ARG A 67 -9.21 12.82 -7.13
CA ARG A 67 -10.64 12.55 -7.27
C ARG A 67 -11.16 11.98 -5.92
N PRO A 68 -12.23 12.55 -5.34
CA PRO A 68 -12.74 12.08 -4.07
C PRO A 68 -13.32 10.66 -4.16
N PHE A 69 -13.16 9.90 -3.08
CA PHE A 69 -13.83 8.63 -2.87
C PHE A 69 -14.78 8.77 -1.67
N PRO A 70 -16.07 8.33 -1.78
CA PRO A 70 -17.07 8.64 -0.76
C PRO A 70 -16.88 7.93 0.59
N ILE A 71 -16.27 6.72 0.59
CA ILE A 71 -16.01 5.97 1.83
C ILE A 71 -14.59 6.27 2.29
N THR A 72 -14.48 6.89 3.46
CA THR A 72 -13.20 7.33 4.03
C THR A 72 -13.16 7.08 5.54
N GLY A 73 -11.94 7.05 6.11
CA GLY A 73 -11.72 7.10 7.56
C GLY A 73 -12.00 5.80 8.30
N ALA A 74 -12.82 5.87 9.33
CA ALA A 74 -13.00 4.80 10.31
C ALA A 74 -13.39 3.44 9.71
N GLY A 75 -12.70 2.39 10.13
CA GLY A 75 -12.93 1.02 9.68
C GLY A 75 -12.48 0.72 8.24
N VAL A 76 -11.86 1.67 7.53
CA VAL A 76 -11.26 1.44 6.22
C VAL A 76 -9.79 1.08 6.38
N LEU A 77 -9.39 -0.03 5.80
CA LEU A 77 -7.99 -0.46 5.72
C LEU A 77 -7.48 -0.37 4.29
N ASP A 78 -6.26 0.14 4.12
CA ASP A 78 -5.48 0.02 2.89
C ASP A 78 -4.15 -0.67 3.17
N THR A 79 -3.64 -1.39 2.17
CA THR A 79 -2.33 -2.04 2.25
C THR A 79 -1.62 -1.97 0.91
N ALA A 80 -0.38 -1.51 0.94
CA ALA A 80 0.49 -1.46 -0.22
C ALA A 80 1.95 -1.48 0.21
N GLY A 81 2.84 -1.85 -0.70
CA GLY A 81 4.28 -1.72 -0.50
C GLY A 81 4.89 -0.66 -1.41
N THR A 82 6.11 -0.25 -1.11
CA THR A 82 6.90 0.64 -1.99
C THR A 82 7.28 -0.05 -3.28
N GLY A 83 7.31 -1.38 -3.29
CA GLY A 83 7.96 -2.15 -4.34
C GLY A 83 9.47 -1.95 -4.37
N GLY A 84 10.10 -2.51 -5.40
CA GLY A 84 11.53 -2.27 -5.64
C GLY A 84 12.47 -3.14 -4.80
N ASP A 85 11.98 -4.12 -4.07
CA ASP A 85 12.75 -5.10 -3.30
C ASP A 85 13.44 -6.15 -4.20
N GLY A 86 12.98 -6.31 -5.44
CA GLY A 86 13.53 -7.27 -6.42
C GLY A 86 13.18 -8.73 -6.13
N ALA A 87 12.36 -9.03 -5.13
CA ALA A 87 12.06 -10.40 -4.71
C ALA A 87 11.15 -11.16 -5.69
N ASN A 88 10.34 -10.43 -6.49
CA ASN A 88 9.40 -11.01 -7.44
C ASN A 88 8.50 -12.10 -6.84
N THR A 89 8.00 -11.86 -5.65
CA THR A 89 7.08 -12.76 -4.95
C THR A 89 5.69 -12.76 -5.58
N ILE A 90 4.85 -13.73 -5.21
CA ILE A 90 3.41 -13.65 -5.44
C ILE A 90 2.85 -12.34 -4.86
N ASN A 91 1.66 -11.91 -5.30
CA ASN A 91 1.03 -10.68 -4.80
C ASN A 91 0.48 -10.87 -3.37
N ILE A 92 1.38 -10.90 -2.36
CA ILE A 92 1.08 -11.23 -0.96
C ILE A 92 0.04 -10.27 -0.40
N SER A 93 0.31 -8.96 -0.41
CA SER A 93 -0.59 -7.95 0.15
C SER A 93 -1.97 -7.95 -0.52
N THR A 94 -2.03 -8.24 -1.84
CA THR A 94 -3.30 -8.33 -2.57
C THR A 94 -4.08 -9.59 -2.16
N GLY A 95 -3.42 -10.76 -2.13
CA GLY A 95 -4.06 -12.00 -1.68
C GLY A 95 -4.56 -11.91 -0.23
N ALA A 96 -3.75 -11.34 0.66
CA ALA A 96 -4.12 -11.09 2.05
C ALA A 96 -5.34 -10.15 2.18
N SER A 97 -5.42 -9.12 1.33
CA SER A 97 -6.58 -8.20 1.30
C SER A 97 -7.89 -8.94 1.02
N LEU A 98 -7.87 -9.92 0.11
CA LEU A 98 -9.07 -10.71 -0.24
C LEU A 98 -9.45 -11.67 0.89
N ILE A 99 -8.47 -12.26 1.59
CA ILE A 99 -8.73 -13.07 2.80
C ILE A 99 -9.40 -12.23 3.88
N VAL A 100 -8.90 -11.02 4.11
CA VAL A 100 -9.41 -10.11 5.14
C VAL A 100 -10.82 -9.61 4.81
N ALA A 101 -11.09 -9.33 3.54
CA ALA A 101 -12.43 -8.99 3.07
C ALA A 101 -13.41 -10.16 3.24
N ALA A 102 -13.01 -11.38 2.89
CA ALA A 102 -13.79 -12.60 3.12
C ALA A 102 -14.06 -12.83 4.62
N GLY A 103 -13.12 -12.43 5.48
CA GLY A 103 -13.26 -12.44 6.95
C GLY A 103 -14.13 -11.31 7.53
N GLY A 104 -14.76 -10.49 6.68
CA GLY A 104 -15.72 -9.46 7.06
C GLY A 104 -15.12 -8.09 7.43
N CYS A 105 -13.84 -7.84 7.13
CA CYS A 105 -13.19 -6.55 7.38
C CYS A 105 -13.13 -5.72 6.09
N ARG A 106 -13.39 -4.42 6.19
CA ARG A 106 -13.45 -3.54 5.03
C ARG A 106 -12.05 -3.14 4.54
N VAL A 107 -11.74 -3.50 3.29
CA VAL A 107 -10.51 -3.16 2.61
C VAL A 107 -10.79 -2.31 1.37
N VAL A 108 -10.21 -1.13 1.32
CA VAL A 108 -10.22 -0.25 0.13
C VAL A 108 -8.78 -0.11 -0.33
N LYS A 109 -8.38 -0.98 -1.24
CA LYS A 109 -6.98 -1.05 -1.69
C LYS A 109 -6.74 -0.06 -2.82
N CYS A 110 -5.83 0.90 -2.61
CA CYS A 110 -5.31 1.74 -3.69
C CYS A 110 -4.07 1.10 -4.31
N GLY A 111 -4.02 1.01 -5.64
CA GLY A 111 -2.89 0.37 -6.30
C GLY A 111 -2.80 0.64 -7.79
N ASN A 112 -1.82 0.01 -8.44
CA ASN A 112 -1.52 0.24 -9.84
C ASN A 112 -1.12 -1.08 -10.53
N ARG A 113 -0.95 -1.00 -11.85
CA ARG A 113 -0.24 -2.01 -12.64
C ARG A 113 1.26 -1.97 -12.31
N SER A 114 1.93 -3.08 -12.58
CA SER A 114 3.39 -3.14 -12.40
C SER A 114 4.13 -2.15 -13.29
N VAL A 115 5.18 -1.54 -12.74
CA VAL A 115 6.15 -0.71 -13.48
C VAL A 115 7.52 -1.40 -13.54
N SER A 116 7.91 -2.12 -12.49
CA SER A 116 9.25 -2.72 -12.34
C SER A 116 9.20 -4.21 -11.97
N SER A 117 8.13 -4.69 -11.36
CA SER A 117 7.92 -6.10 -11.02
C SER A 117 7.20 -6.83 -12.17
N ARG A 118 7.05 -8.17 -12.07
CA ARG A 118 6.34 -8.98 -13.07
C ARG A 118 4.83 -8.83 -13.02
N SER A 119 4.27 -8.47 -11.84
CA SER A 119 2.83 -8.35 -11.63
C SER A 119 2.55 -7.29 -10.57
N GLY A 120 1.71 -6.30 -10.90
CA GLY A 120 1.13 -5.36 -9.93
C GLY A 120 -0.19 -5.86 -9.36
N SER A 121 -0.71 -5.13 -8.36
CA SER A 121 -2.01 -5.48 -7.75
C SER A 121 -3.17 -5.44 -8.75
N ALA A 122 -3.18 -4.48 -9.66
CA ALA A 122 -4.20 -4.39 -10.70
C ALA A 122 -4.14 -5.58 -11.66
N ASP A 123 -2.93 -6.03 -12.05
CA ASP A 123 -2.77 -7.11 -13.02
C ASP A 123 -3.33 -8.44 -12.49
N VAL A 124 -3.09 -8.75 -11.23
CA VAL A 124 -3.59 -9.97 -10.60
C VAL A 124 -5.09 -9.90 -10.31
N LEU A 125 -5.63 -8.76 -9.89
CA LEU A 125 -7.07 -8.60 -9.64
C LEU A 125 -7.87 -8.71 -10.93
N GLU A 126 -7.39 -8.13 -12.04
CA GLU A 126 -8.00 -8.28 -13.35
C GLU A 126 -8.02 -9.74 -13.80
N ALA A 127 -6.92 -10.48 -13.60
CA ALA A 127 -6.84 -11.92 -13.89
C ALA A 127 -7.71 -12.78 -12.93
N LEU A 128 -8.08 -12.26 -11.77
CA LEU A 128 -9.09 -12.84 -10.87
C LEU A 128 -10.53 -12.44 -11.23
N ASN A 129 -10.75 -11.72 -12.33
CA ASN A 129 -12.04 -11.16 -12.75
C ASN A 129 -12.66 -10.19 -11.72
N ILE A 130 -11.86 -9.54 -10.90
CA ILE A 130 -12.31 -8.49 -9.99
C ILE A 130 -12.26 -7.16 -10.74
N PRO A 131 -13.40 -6.42 -10.86
CA PRO A 131 -13.44 -5.18 -11.61
C PRO A 131 -12.52 -4.10 -11.04
N LEU A 132 -11.76 -3.44 -11.91
CA LEU A 132 -10.80 -2.37 -11.53
C LEU A 132 -11.29 -0.97 -11.91
N ASP A 133 -12.00 -0.86 -13.02
CA ASP A 133 -12.41 0.42 -13.62
C ASP A 133 -13.85 0.77 -13.20
N LEU A 134 -14.05 0.89 -11.90
CA LEU A 134 -15.32 1.30 -11.33
C LEU A 134 -15.35 2.81 -11.14
N ASN A 135 -16.48 3.44 -11.50
CA ASN A 135 -16.74 4.79 -11.02
C ASN A 135 -16.90 4.75 -9.48
N PRO A 136 -16.78 5.89 -8.79
CA PRO A 136 -16.80 5.90 -7.31
C PRO A 136 -18.06 5.27 -6.71
N GLU A 137 -19.24 5.45 -7.33
CA GLU A 137 -20.51 4.90 -6.84
C GLU A 137 -20.51 3.36 -6.90
N ARG A 138 -20.05 2.79 -8.02
CA ARG A 138 -19.92 1.32 -8.17
C ARG A 138 -18.85 0.75 -7.26
N ALA A 139 -17.74 1.46 -7.05
CA ALA A 139 -16.70 1.05 -6.09
C ALA A 139 -17.24 1.05 -4.65
N VAL A 140 -18.14 1.98 -4.30
CA VAL A 140 -18.86 1.97 -3.02
C VAL A 140 -19.74 0.74 -2.91
N HIS A 141 -20.57 0.45 -3.93
CA HIS A 141 -21.41 -0.75 -3.93
C HIS A 141 -20.59 -2.03 -3.80
N GLN A 142 -19.42 -2.09 -4.48
CA GLN A 142 -18.53 -3.24 -4.38
C GLN A 142 -18.04 -3.45 -2.94
N VAL A 143 -17.53 -2.41 -2.28
CA VAL A 143 -17.02 -2.55 -0.92
C VAL A 143 -18.13 -2.83 0.11
N GLU A 144 -19.33 -2.31 -0.11
CA GLU A 144 -20.48 -2.60 0.76
C GLU A 144 -20.96 -4.05 0.62
N ALA A 145 -20.93 -4.60 -0.60
CA ALA A 145 -21.37 -5.95 -0.86
C ALA A 145 -20.31 -7.02 -0.51
N SER A 146 -19.02 -6.68 -0.64
CA SER A 146 -17.93 -7.66 -0.56
C SER A 146 -16.89 -7.38 0.52
N ASN A 147 -16.96 -6.23 1.20
CA ASN A 147 -15.91 -5.67 2.06
C ASN A 147 -14.59 -5.36 1.31
N PHE A 148 -14.58 -5.41 -0.02
CA PHE A 148 -13.39 -5.12 -0.83
C PHE A 148 -13.74 -4.21 -2.00
N THR A 149 -12.86 -3.25 -2.28
CA THR A 149 -12.81 -2.58 -3.57
C THR A 149 -11.38 -2.16 -3.90
N PHE A 150 -11.11 -2.00 -5.20
CA PHE A 150 -9.83 -1.55 -5.69
C PHE A 150 -9.95 -0.17 -6.33
N LEU A 151 -9.13 0.77 -5.88
CA LEU A 151 -9.02 2.09 -6.45
C LEU A 151 -7.80 2.15 -7.37
N PHE A 152 -8.04 2.19 -8.68
CA PHE A 152 -6.96 2.26 -9.65
C PHE A 152 -6.30 3.65 -9.60
N ALA A 153 -5.11 3.75 -9.03
CA ALA A 153 -4.45 5.01 -8.71
C ALA A 153 -4.41 6.04 -9.85
N PRO A 154 -4.13 5.68 -11.13
CA PRO A 154 -4.17 6.64 -12.22
C PRO A 154 -5.54 7.32 -12.45
N ALA A 155 -6.65 6.63 -12.17
CA ALA A 155 -7.99 7.19 -12.31
C ALA A 155 -8.34 8.20 -11.22
N TYR A 156 -7.70 8.08 -10.05
CA TYR A 156 -7.93 8.97 -8.90
C TYR A 156 -6.91 10.10 -8.76
N HIS A 157 -5.72 9.96 -9.34
CA HIS A 157 -4.62 10.95 -9.24
C HIS A 157 -4.18 11.49 -10.60
N PRO A 158 -5.03 12.24 -11.33
CA PRO A 158 -4.68 12.78 -12.64
C PRO A 158 -3.45 13.71 -12.56
N ALA A 159 -3.26 14.41 -11.44
CA ALA A 159 -2.11 15.29 -11.22
C ALA A 159 -0.75 14.59 -11.31
N VAL A 160 -0.68 13.27 -11.08
CA VAL A 160 0.57 12.51 -11.22
C VAL A 160 1.07 12.51 -12.67
N ALA A 161 0.18 12.70 -13.65
CA ALA A 161 0.56 12.78 -15.06
C ALA A 161 1.57 13.90 -15.34
N HIS A 162 1.52 15.02 -14.62
CA HIS A 162 2.46 16.14 -14.76
C HIS A 162 3.90 15.76 -14.40
N VAL A 163 4.07 14.80 -13.52
CA VAL A 163 5.39 14.39 -12.99
C VAL A 163 6.01 13.28 -13.82
N MET A 164 5.20 12.44 -14.47
CA MET A 164 5.66 11.21 -15.11
C MET A 164 6.73 11.41 -16.21
N PRO A 165 6.66 12.45 -17.07
CA PRO A 165 7.71 12.70 -18.07
C PRO A 165 9.06 12.95 -17.41
N VAL A 166 9.09 13.82 -16.38
CA VAL A 166 10.31 14.18 -15.66
C VAL A 166 10.89 12.98 -14.90
N ARG A 167 10.07 12.19 -14.22
CA ARG A 167 10.52 10.96 -13.54
C ARG A 167 11.18 9.98 -14.51
N ARG A 168 10.58 9.79 -15.68
CA ARG A 168 11.17 8.93 -16.74
C ARG A 168 12.51 9.45 -17.25
N ALA A 169 12.64 10.78 -17.36
CA ALA A 169 13.88 11.41 -17.80
C ALA A 169 14.99 11.33 -16.75
N LEU A 170 14.65 11.52 -15.46
CA LEU A 170 15.61 11.47 -14.35
C LEU A 170 16.21 10.08 -14.12
N ARG A 171 15.48 8.99 -14.40
CA ARG A 171 15.91 7.60 -14.22
C ARG A 171 16.49 7.28 -12.83
N MET A 172 16.00 7.96 -11.80
CA MET A 172 16.40 7.74 -10.41
C MET A 172 15.16 7.62 -9.52
N PRO A 173 15.26 6.98 -8.33
CA PRO A 173 14.22 7.00 -7.34
C PRO A 173 13.95 8.44 -6.88
N THR A 174 12.67 8.76 -6.66
CA THR A 174 12.22 10.07 -6.18
C THR A 174 11.21 9.87 -5.06
N ILE A 175 10.79 10.93 -4.39
CA ILE A 175 9.74 10.92 -3.36
C ILE A 175 8.48 10.16 -3.81
N PHE A 176 8.18 10.11 -5.11
CA PHE A 176 7.04 9.37 -5.65
C PHE A 176 7.14 7.84 -5.51
N ASN A 177 8.32 7.30 -5.26
CA ASN A 177 8.46 5.88 -4.95
C ASN A 177 7.90 5.54 -3.57
N THR A 178 7.89 6.52 -2.67
CA THR A 178 7.34 6.40 -1.32
C THR A 178 5.89 6.88 -1.25
N LEU A 179 5.51 7.88 -2.05
CA LEU A 179 4.18 8.49 -2.02
C LEU A 179 3.07 7.53 -2.50
N GLY A 180 3.33 6.65 -3.48
CA GLY A 180 2.30 5.79 -4.06
C GLY A 180 1.42 5.08 -3.02
N PRO A 181 1.97 4.34 -2.07
CA PRO A 181 1.22 3.67 -1.00
C PRO A 181 0.49 4.62 -0.04
N ILE A 182 0.90 5.88 0.05
CA ILE A 182 0.35 6.87 0.99
C ILE A 182 -0.88 7.59 0.42
N LEU A 183 -0.99 7.65 -0.91
CA LEU A 183 -1.96 8.47 -1.63
C LEU A 183 -3.32 7.79 -1.83
N SER A 184 -3.78 6.96 -0.90
CA SER A 184 -5.11 6.34 -1.00
C SER A 184 -6.22 7.40 -0.92
N PRO A 185 -7.08 7.54 -1.96
CA PRO A 185 -8.20 8.48 -1.95
C PRO A 185 -9.22 8.19 -0.85
N ALA A 186 -9.26 6.95 -0.36
CA ALA A 186 -10.09 6.54 0.77
C ALA A 186 -9.61 7.11 2.11
N ARG A 187 -8.41 7.71 2.18
CA ARG A 187 -7.83 8.25 3.43
C ARG A 187 -8.05 7.29 4.59
N PRO A 188 -7.56 6.03 4.50
CA PRO A 188 -7.90 4.97 5.43
C PRO A 188 -7.48 5.32 6.84
N ALA A 189 -8.28 4.93 7.85
CA ALA A 189 -7.88 5.04 9.25
C ALA A 189 -6.85 3.98 9.63
N LEU A 190 -6.88 2.83 8.95
CA LEU A 190 -6.01 1.68 9.18
C LEU A 190 -5.11 1.47 7.95
N GLN A 191 -3.80 1.37 8.14
CA GLN A 191 -2.90 1.21 7.00
C GLN A 191 -1.73 0.29 7.30
N ILE A 192 -1.40 -0.60 6.35
CA ILE A 192 -0.13 -1.34 6.33
C ILE A 192 0.68 -0.87 5.14
N MET A 193 1.94 -0.54 5.38
CA MET A 193 2.86 -0.19 4.31
C MET A 193 4.16 -0.98 4.41
N GLY A 194 4.40 -1.80 3.40
CA GLY A 194 5.69 -2.44 3.22
C GLY A 194 6.74 -1.48 2.65
N ILE A 195 7.95 -1.56 3.16
CA ILE A 195 9.09 -0.75 2.71
C ILE A 195 10.30 -1.62 2.37
N ALA A 196 10.89 -1.39 1.19
CA ALA A 196 12.13 -2.08 0.80
C ALA A 196 13.36 -1.51 1.50
N ASN A 197 13.37 -0.21 1.84
CA ASN A 197 14.44 0.42 2.62
C ASN A 197 14.01 0.66 4.08
N PRO A 198 14.62 -0.05 5.06
CA PRO A 198 14.25 0.08 6.47
C PRO A 198 14.50 1.47 7.08
N GLU A 199 15.36 2.29 6.48
CA GLU A 199 15.61 3.66 6.94
C GLU A 199 14.36 4.56 6.85
N LEU A 200 13.40 4.20 6.00
CA LEU A 200 12.13 4.91 5.86
C LEU A 200 11.11 4.56 6.95
N GLY A 201 11.34 3.52 7.75
CA GLY A 201 10.33 3.00 8.67
C GLY A 201 9.79 4.04 9.65
N GLN A 202 10.67 4.69 10.39
CA GLN A 202 10.30 5.75 11.33
C GLN A 202 9.67 6.96 10.60
N ILE A 203 10.27 7.38 9.48
CA ILE A 203 9.78 8.51 8.68
C ILE A 203 8.33 8.27 8.21
N ILE A 204 8.03 7.09 7.69
CA ILE A 204 6.68 6.78 7.20
C ILE A 204 5.68 6.65 8.34
N ALA A 205 6.07 6.10 9.48
CA ALA A 205 5.20 6.05 10.66
C ALA A 205 4.83 7.45 11.16
N GLU A 206 5.77 8.40 11.14
CA GLU A 206 5.52 9.82 11.42
C GLU A 206 4.60 10.46 10.38
N VAL A 207 4.78 10.17 9.09
CA VAL A 207 3.87 10.62 8.02
C VAL A 207 2.44 10.12 8.27
N PHE A 208 2.27 8.86 8.68
CA PHE A 208 0.95 8.32 8.97
C PHE A 208 0.28 9.01 10.18
N LEU A 209 1.05 9.31 11.22
CA LEU A 209 0.58 10.10 12.36
C LEU A 209 0.12 11.50 11.90
N GLU A 210 0.92 12.20 11.11
CA GLU A 210 0.63 13.54 10.58
C GLU A 210 -0.55 13.58 9.59
N LEU A 211 -0.79 12.47 8.88
CA LEU A 211 -1.95 12.29 7.99
C LEU A 211 -3.20 11.81 8.74
N GLY A 212 -3.15 11.64 10.07
CA GLY A 212 -4.29 11.28 10.91
C GLY A 212 -4.71 9.81 10.79
N ARG A 213 -3.79 8.88 10.49
CA ARG A 213 -4.09 7.45 10.62
C ARG A 213 -4.32 7.10 12.08
N GLU A 214 -5.37 6.33 12.38
CA GLU A 214 -5.65 5.88 13.74
C GLU A 214 -4.68 4.78 14.16
N ARG A 215 -4.44 3.83 13.24
CA ARG A 215 -3.48 2.73 13.42
C ARG A 215 -2.75 2.44 12.12
N ALA A 216 -1.46 2.20 12.20
CA ALA A 216 -0.69 1.79 11.03
C ALA A 216 0.47 0.86 11.40
N LEU A 217 0.87 0.03 10.45
CA LEU A 217 2.09 -0.76 10.52
C LEU A 217 2.95 -0.41 9.30
N VAL A 218 4.16 0.04 9.54
CA VAL A 218 5.20 0.11 8.51
C VAL A 218 6.08 -1.11 8.72
N VAL A 219 6.28 -1.92 7.68
CA VAL A 219 6.92 -3.23 7.81
C VAL A 219 8.09 -3.40 6.86
N HIS A 220 9.18 -4.03 7.34
CA HIS A 220 10.32 -4.45 6.53
C HIS A 220 10.71 -5.88 6.90
N GLY A 221 10.48 -6.81 6.00
CA GLY A 221 10.65 -8.24 6.26
C GLY A 221 11.93 -8.82 5.67
N SER A 222 13.09 -8.66 6.33
CA SER A 222 14.36 -9.32 5.90
C SER A 222 14.69 -9.09 4.41
N GLY A 223 14.54 -7.85 3.93
CA GLY A 223 14.88 -7.44 2.57
C GLY A 223 13.70 -7.33 1.61
N VAL A 224 12.48 -7.63 2.06
CA VAL A 224 11.25 -7.45 1.26
C VAL A 224 10.32 -6.43 1.90
N ASP A 225 9.44 -5.82 1.10
CA ASP A 225 8.41 -4.89 1.55
C ASP A 225 7.09 -5.60 1.96
N GLU A 226 7.25 -6.73 2.68
CA GLU A 226 6.15 -7.56 3.19
C GLU A 226 6.46 -8.05 4.62
N ILE A 227 5.50 -8.65 5.31
CA ILE A 227 5.76 -9.42 6.53
C ILE A 227 6.39 -10.74 6.11
N ALA A 228 7.64 -10.94 6.51
CA ALA A 228 8.44 -12.07 6.05
C ALA A 228 8.06 -13.39 6.73
N VAL A 229 8.03 -14.46 5.94
CA VAL A 229 8.04 -15.84 6.45
C VAL A 229 9.41 -16.52 6.27
N HIS A 230 10.39 -15.80 5.72
CA HIS A 230 11.76 -16.32 5.55
C HIS A 230 12.75 -15.77 6.59
N GLY A 231 12.32 -14.79 7.39
CA GLY A 231 13.15 -14.13 8.38
C GLY A 231 12.35 -13.22 9.31
N PRO A 232 13.02 -12.46 10.18
CA PRO A 232 12.37 -11.48 11.03
C PRO A 232 11.82 -10.31 10.22
N THR A 233 10.75 -9.70 10.74
CA THR A 233 10.16 -8.46 10.22
C THR A 233 10.29 -7.37 11.25
N THR A 234 10.89 -6.24 10.87
CA THR A 234 10.87 -5.01 11.66
C THR A 234 9.58 -4.27 11.42
N ILE A 235 8.94 -3.83 12.49
CA ILE A 235 7.65 -3.12 12.47
C ILE A 235 7.78 -1.78 13.19
N TRP A 236 7.28 -0.72 12.59
CA TRP A 236 6.98 0.56 13.22
C TRP A 236 5.47 0.65 13.31
N GLU A 237 4.94 0.48 14.51
CA GLU A 237 3.51 0.51 14.77
C GLU A 237 3.08 1.88 15.29
N LEU A 238 2.15 2.51 14.58
CA LEU A 238 1.38 3.65 15.07
C LEU A 238 0.11 3.15 15.73
N ARG A 239 -0.02 3.43 17.04
CA ARG A 239 -1.21 3.13 17.84
C ARG A 239 -1.37 4.18 18.93
N ASN A 240 -2.59 4.71 19.12
CA ASN A 240 -2.89 5.73 20.13
C ASN A 240 -1.92 6.93 20.04
N SER A 241 -1.66 7.43 18.84
CA SER A 241 -0.73 8.54 18.55
C SER A 241 0.71 8.29 19.02
N THR A 242 1.08 7.04 19.28
CA THR A 242 2.43 6.64 19.68
C THR A 242 3.02 5.70 18.63
N ILE A 243 4.28 5.90 18.29
CA ILE A 243 5.02 5.04 17.38
C ILE A 243 5.94 4.16 18.22
N THR A 244 5.84 2.84 18.05
CA THR A 244 6.72 1.86 18.67
C THR A 244 7.43 1.04 17.60
N ASN A 245 8.69 0.66 17.85
CA ASN A 245 9.47 -0.17 16.95
C ASN A 245 9.79 -1.50 17.64
N TYR A 246 9.55 -2.60 16.93
CA TYR A 246 9.85 -3.95 17.39
C TYR A 246 10.06 -4.90 16.22
N THR A 247 10.51 -6.09 16.50
CA THR A 247 10.72 -7.16 15.51
C THR A 247 9.87 -8.36 15.88
N ILE A 248 9.29 -9.00 14.85
CA ILE A 248 8.57 -10.28 14.98
C ILE A 248 9.19 -11.32 14.06
N THR A 249 9.00 -12.58 14.40
CA THR A 249 9.42 -13.73 13.59
C THR A 249 8.21 -14.53 13.12
N PRO A 250 8.34 -15.36 12.06
CA PRO A 250 7.25 -16.25 11.64
C PRO A 250 6.76 -17.14 12.79
N GLU A 251 7.64 -17.64 13.62
CA GLU A 251 7.35 -18.53 14.76
C GLU A 251 6.51 -17.82 15.84
N GLU A 252 6.73 -16.53 16.06
CA GLU A 252 5.91 -15.71 16.96
C GLU A 252 4.50 -15.48 16.41
N LEU A 253 4.33 -15.51 15.08
CA LEU A 253 3.02 -15.52 14.44
C LEU A 253 2.35 -16.90 14.43
N GLY A 254 3.05 -17.94 14.91
CA GLY A 254 2.57 -19.32 14.87
C GLY A 254 2.69 -19.97 13.50
N LEU A 255 3.56 -19.43 12.65
CA LEU A 255 3.83 -19.88 11.28
C LEU A 255 5.19 -20.56 11.18
N SER A 256 5.43 -21.31 10.11
CA SER A 256 6.72 -21.91 9.83
C SER A 256 7.64 -20.93 9.10
N ARG A 257 8.95 -21.16 9.24
CA ARG A 257 9.93 -20.44 8.43
C ARG A 257 10.12 -21.15 7.09
N HIS A 258 10.09 -20.38 6.01
CA HIS A 258 10.22 -20.87 4.64
C HIS A 258 11.31 -20.12 3.88
N PRO A 259 12.00 -20.74 2.92
CA PRO A 259 12.88 -20.01 2.00
C PRO A 259 12.12 -18.98 1.15
N LEU A 260 12.70 -17.79 0.96
CA LEU A 260 12.09 -16.75 0.11
C LEU A 260 11.77 -17.25 -1.31
N ALA A 261 12.62 -18.13 -1.84
CA ALA A 261 12.43 -18.69 -3.19
C ALA A 261 11.11 -19.47 -3.38
N GLU A 262 10.51 -19.99 -2.28
CA GLU A 262 9.22 -20.69 -2.33
C GLU A 262 8.04 -19.72 -2.52
N LEU A 263 8.27 -18.41 -2.41
CA LEU A 263 7.28 -17.36 -2.64
C LEU A 263 7.35 -16.78 -4.04
N ALA A 264 8.22 -17.31 -4.91
CA ALA A 264 8.38 -16.80 -6.27
C ALA A 264 7.04 -16.74 -7.01
N GLY A 265 6.75 -15.57 -7.57
CA GLY A 265 5.58 -15.30 -8.38
C GLY A 265 5.90 -15.20 -9.87
N GLY A 266 4.87 -14.93 -10.64
CA GLY A 266 4.91 -14.76 -12.08
C GLY A 266 4.28 -13.45 -12.55
N ASP A 267 3.69 -13.48 -13.72
CA ASP A 267 2.85 -12.40 -14.22
C ASP A 267 1.46 -12.40 -13.56
N GLY A 268 0.58 -11.49 -13.98
CA GLY A 268 -0.77 -11.36 -13.40
C GLY A 268 -1.58 -12.66 -13.47
N PRO A 269 -1.73 -13.29 -14.65
CA PRO A 269 -2.42 -14.58 -14.79
C PRO A 269 -1.79 -15.73 -13.98
N GLU A 270 -0.46 -15.85 -13.95
CA GLU A 270 0.25 -16.86 -13.15
C GLU A 270 -0.02 -16.66 -11.66
N ASN A 271 0.09 -15.43 -11.17
CA ASN A 271 -0.18 -15.12 -9.76
C ASN A 271 -1.66 -15.30 -9.39
N ALA A 272 -2.59 -14.97 -10.29
CA ALA A 272 -4.01 -15.25 -10.07
C ALA A 272 -4.29 -16.76 -9.95
N ALA A 273 -3.66 -17.59 -10.77
CA ALA A 273 -3.78 -19.05 -10.67
C ALA A 273 -3.25 -19.54 -9.31
N ILE A 274 -2.08 -19.05 -8.87
CA ILE A 274 -1.52 -19.38 -7.55
C ILE A 274 -2.48 -18.98 -6.43
N LEU A 275 -3.03 -17.75 -6.47
CA LEU A 275 -3.98 -17.29 -5.45
C LEU A 275 -5.25 -18.12 -5.41
N ARG A 276 -5.79 -18.56 -6.57
CA ARG A 276 -6.95 -19.47 -6.62
C ARG A 276 -6.66 -20.80 -5.92
N GLU A 277 -5.46 -21.37 -6.12
CA GLU A 277 -5.06 -22.60 -5.43
C GLU A 277 -4.93 -22.38 -3.92
N ILE A 278 -4.33 -21.26 -3.48
CA ILE A 278 -4.22 -20.92 -2.07
C ILE A 278 -5.62 -20.76 -1.44
N PHE A 279 -6.52 -20.02 -2.09
CA PHE A 279 -7.88 -19.79 -1.61
C PHE A 279 -8.73 -21.04 -1.57
N ALA A 280 -8.40 -22.02 -2.41
CA ALA A 280 -9.02 -23.35 -2.39
C ALA A 280 -8.37 -24.33 -1.38
N GLY A 281 -7.48 -23.85 -0.51
CA GLY A 281 -6.78 -24.66 0.49
C GLY A 281 -5.61 -25.49 -0.05
N ARG A 282 -5.23 -25.33 -1.32
CA ARG A 282 -4.23 -26.18 -2.01
C ARG A 282 -2.88 -25.48 -2.26
N GLY A 283 -2.70 -24.26 -1.82
CA GLY A 283 -1.41 -23.56 -1.92
C GLY A 283 -0.28 -24.25 -1.14
N THR A 284 0.97 -23.98 -1.50
CA THR A 284 2.11 -24.49 -0.72
C THR A 284 2.10 -23.92 0.70
N PRO A 285 2.70 -24.61 1.69
CA PRO A 285 2.81 -24.07 3.07
C PRO A 285 3.40 -22.66 3.10
N ALA A 286 4.47 -22.41 2.34
CA ALA A 286 5.12 -21.09 2.27
C ALA A 286 4.18 -20.00 1.77
N GLN A 287 3.44 -20.27 0.70
CA GLN A 287 2.50 -19.32 0.11
C GLN A 287 1.33 -19.02 1.06
N ARG A 288 0.79 -20.05 1.70
CA ARG A 288 -0.30 -19.92 2.68
C ARG A 288 0.15 -19.11 3.90
N ASP A 289 1.33 -19.43 4.46
CA ASP A 289 1.88 -18.75 5.62
C ASP A 289 2.21 -17.28 5.30
N ALA A 290 2.71 -16.96 4.10
CA ALA A 290 2.97 -15.58 3.69
C ALA A 290 1.68 -14.73 3.62
N LEU A 291 0.60 -15.28 3.04
CA LEU A 291 -0.67 -14.60 3.03
C LEU A 291 -1.28 -14.48 4.43
N ALA A 292 -1.14 -15.53 5.25
CA ALA A 292 -1.65 -15.55 6.61
C ALA A 292 -0.92 -14.55 7.52
N ALA A 293 0.39 -14.38 7.38
CA ALA A 293 1.16 -13.36 8.10
C ALA A 293 0.63 -11.94 7.82
N SER A 294 0.47 -11.59 6.54
CA SER A 294 -0.02 -10.28 6.13
C SER A 294 -1.50 -10.08 6.49
N ALA A 295 -2.36 -11.08 6.27
CA ALA A 295 -3.77 -11.02 6.66
C ALA A 295 -3.93 -10.94 8.19
N GLY A 296 -3.06 -11.62 8.94
CA GLY A 296 -3.03 -11.58 10.40
C GLY A 296 -2.79 -10.17 10.95
N ALA A 297 -1.85 -9.46 10.36
CA ALA A 297 -1.60 -8.05 10.71
C ALA A 297 -2.78 -7.15 10.36
N MET A 298 -3.47 -7.41 9.25
CA MET A 298 -4.67 -6.66 8.85
C MET A 298 -5.84 -6.91 9.82
N PHE A 299 -6.09 -8.15 10.23
CA PHE A 299 -7.10 -8.49 11.23
C PHE A 299 -6.80 -7.85 12.59
N TYR A 300 -5.51 -7.82 12.99
CA TYR A 300 -5.07 -7.13 14.18
C TYR A 300 -5.33 -5.61 14.12
N LEU A 301 -5.05 -4.97 13.00
CA LEU A 301 -5.34 -3.54 12.82
C LEU A 301 -6.84 -3.24 12.89
N HIS A 302 -7.69 -4.14 12.42
CA HIS A 302 -9.15 -4.03 12.50
C HIS A 302 -9.73 -4.34 13.88
N ASP A 303 -8.90 -4.67 14.89
CA ASP A 303 -9.33 -5.21 16.19
C ASP A 303 -10.24 -6.45 16.06
N ARG A 304 -10.14 -7.16 14.92
CA ARG A 304 -10.83 -8.44 14.69
C ARG A 304 -10.22 -9.55 15.52
N THR A 305 -8.91 -9.44 15.78
CA THR A 305 -8.15 -10.33 16.67
C THR A 305 -7.27 -9.49 17.59
N PRO A 306 -7.03 -9.94 18.84
CA PRO A 306 -6.22 -9.21 19.81
C PRO A 306 -4.72 -9.21 19.48
N THR A 307 -4.25 -10.18 18.67
CA THR A 307 -2.85 -10.31 18.26
C THR A 307 -2.73 -10.65 16.79
N MET A 308 -1.58 -10.34 16.17
CA MET A 308 -1.27 -10.75 14.80
C MET A 308 -1.22 -12.27 14.66
N ARG A 309 -0.78 -12.99 15.70
CA ARG A 309 -0.76 -14.46 15.74
C ARG A 309 -2.16 -15.04 15.60
N GLU A 310 -3.10 -14.58 16.39
CA GLU A 310 -4.50 -15.03 16.30
C GLU A 310 -5.12 -14.61 14.95
N GLY A 311 -4.71 -13.47 14.40
CA GLY A 311 -5.09 -13.04 13.07
C GLY A 311 -4.56 -13.97 11.96
N ALA A 312 -3.31 -14.42 12.07
CA ALA A 312 -2.73 -15.40 11.13
C ALA A 312 -3.45 -16.75 11.21
N GLN A 313 -3.78 -17.20 12.43
CA GLN A 313 -4.59 -18.41 12.63
C GLN A 313 -5.99 -18.28 12.02
N LEU A 314 -6.66 -17.13 12.19
CA LEU A 314 -7.95 -16.86 11.56
C LEU A 314 -7.83 -16.90 10.03
N ALA A 315 -6.78 -16.31 9.45
CA ALA A 315 -6.56 -16.33 8.01
C ALA A 315 -6.40 -17.77 7.48
N LEU A 316 -5.61 -18.61 8.15
CA LEU A 316 -5.47 -20.03 7.79
C LEU A 316 -6.78 -20.79 7.91
N GLN A 317 -7.57 -20.54 8.96
CA GLN A 317 -8.89 -21.14 9.12
C GLN A 317 -9.83 -20.79 7.97
N LEU A 318 -9.90 -19.50 7.55
CA LEU A 318 -10.74 -19.05 6.45
C LEU A 318 -10.32 -19.65 5.09
N LEU A 319 -9.04 -19.98 4.93
CA LEU A 319 -8.54 -20.72 3.78
C LEU A 319 -8.97 -22.19 3.83
N ASP A 320 -8.87 -22.83 4.99
CA ASP A 320 -9.14 -24.26 5.17
C ASP A 320 -10.64 -24.60 5.10
N ASP A 321 -11.50 -23.73 5.60
CA ASP A 321 -12.95 -23.95 5.59
C ASP A 321 -13.64 -23.53 4.27
N GLY A 322 -12.86 -22.99 3.32
CA GLY A 322 -13.33 -22.60 2.00
C GLY A 322 -14.11 -21.27 1.94
N THR A 323 -14.08 -20.49 3.03
CA THR A 323 -14.73 -19.16 3.09
C THR A 323 -14.17 -18.24 2.02
N VAL A 324 -12.83 -18.17 1.87
CA VAL A 324 -12.20 -17.31 0.87
C VAL A 324 -12.51 -17.75 -0.55
N ALA A 325 -12.51 -19.04 -0.83
CA ALA A 325 -12.87 -19.57 -2.16
C ALA A 325 -14.33 -19.26 -2.51
N THR A 326 -15.22 -19.35 -1.53
CA THR A 326 -16.65 -19.04 -1.73
C THR A 326 -16.84 -17.54 -1.96
N TRP A 327 -16.18 -16.70 -1.16
CA TRP A 327 -16.18 -15.26 -1.32
C TRP A 327 -15.71 -14.86 -2.72
N LEU A 328 -14.58 -15.42 -3.19
CA LEU A 328 -14.04 -15.11 -4.52
C LEU A 328 -15.05 -15.46 -5.62
N ARG A 329 -15.60 -16.68 -5.64
CA ARG A 329 -16.62 -17.08 -6.64
C ARG A 329 -17.83 -16.15 -6.66
N THR A 330 -18.28 -15.67 -5.51
CA THR A 330 -19.43 -14.76 -5.43
C THR A 330 -19.13 -13.39 -6.04
N HIS A 331 -17.86 -12.94 -6.00
CA HIS A 331 -17.48 -11.57 -6.35
C HIS A 331 -16.71 -11.46 -7.69
N GLU A 332 -16.20 -12.55 -8.25
CA GLU A 332 -15.58 -12.59 -9.58
C GLU A 332 -16.55 -12.20 -10.70
N GLU A 333 -17.81 -12.61 -10.59
CA GLU A 333 -18.83 -12.43 -11.62
C GLU A 333 -19.87 -11.36 -11.25
N ALA A 334 -19.73 -10.77 -10.07
CA ALA A 334 -20.70 -9.81 -9.57
C ALA A 334 -20.71 -8.54 -10.42
N ASN A 335 -21.87 -8.26 -11.02
CA ASN A 335 -22.10 -7.00 -11.70
C ASN A 335 -22.52 -5.96 -10.66
N TYR A 336 -21.58 -5.13 -10.22
CA TYR A 336 -21.83 -4.01 -9.30
C TYR A 336 -22.47 -2.82 -10.05
N ALA A 337 -23.59 -3.07 -10.74
CA ALA A 337 -24.31 -2.07 -11.54
C ALA A 337 -24.98 -1.01 -10.67
#